data_a2f4cc58723f0402df26bb8c3b16e952
#
_entry.id   a2f4cc58723f0402df26bb8c3b16e952
#
_cell.length_a   1.000
_cell.length_b   1.000
_cell.length_c   1.000
_cell.angle_alpha   90.00
_cell.angle_beta   90.00
_cell.angle_gamma   90.00
#
_symmetry.space_group_name_H-M   'P 1'
#
loop_
_entity.id
_entity.type
_entity.pdbx_description
1 polymer ?
#
loop_
_entity_poly.entity_id
_entity_poly.type
_entity_poly.pdbx_seq_one_letter_code
_entity_poly.pdbx_strand_id
1 'polypeptide(L)'
;SASTQRQALNAIVFLYKNVLDIHLEDKITPARSKRTASPPTVMTPSEVQRLFAAMEGKPALMAKLIYGSGMRLMECIRLRVQDIDFGQNLIFIRGGKGGKDRTTILPQNLRDEMFRQIEAVKSLHHNDLEEGFGDVYIPEALARKYPKASRSTGWQWVFPAKLRSVDPR
;
A
#
# COMPACT_ATOMS: atom_id res chain seq x y z
N SER A 1 18.00 13.90 2.24
CA SER A 1 18.28 13.44 0.86
C SER A 1 18.20 14.61 -0.12
N ALA A 2 18.82 14.48 -1.30
CA ALA A 2 18.76 15.50 -2.37
C ALA A 2 17.31 15.80 -2.81
N SER A 3 16.46 14.80 -2.82
CA SER A 3 15.03 14.94 -3.13
C SER A 3 14.31 15.79 -2.07
N THR A 4 14.58 15.55 -0.79
CA THR A 4 13.98 16.32 0.32
C THR A 4 14.40 17.78 0.27
N GLN A 5 15.67 18.06 0.00
CA GLN A 5 16.19 19.43 -0.15
C GLN A 5 15.51 20.15 -1.32
N ARG A 6 15.34 19.47 -2.46
CA ARG A 6 14.63 20.04 -3.63
C ARG A 6 13.16 20.31 -3.31
N GLN A 7 12.47 19.40 -2.62
CA GLN A 7 11.09 19.61 -2.21
C GLN A 7 10.93 20.79 -1.27
N ALA A 8 11.82 20.91 -0.25
CA ALA A 8 11.81 22.03 0.66
C ALA A 8 12.05 23.38 -0.06
N LEU A 9 13.05 23.42 -0.95
CA LEU A 9 13.31 24.60 -1.74
C LEU A 9 12.12 24.98 -2.64
N ASN A 10 11.53 24.00 -3.34
CA ASN A 10 10.36 24.25 -4.17
C ASN A 10 9.17 24.74 -3.37
N ALA A 11 8.95 24.25 -2.15
CA ALA A 11 7.88 24.72 -1.27
C ALA A 11 8.10 26.17 -0.83
N ILE A 12 9.34 26.53 -0.49
CA ILE A 12 9.70 27.92 -0.12
C ILE A 12 9.51 28.85 -1.33
N VAL A 13 10.03 28.48 -2.50
CA VAL A 13 9.89 29.27 -3.72
C VAL A 13 8.42 29.46 -4.07
N PHE A 14 7.60 28.39 -3.95
CA PHE A 14 6.17 28.48 -4.17
C PHE A 14 5.47 29.45 -3.23
N LEU A 15 5.80 29.37 -1.91
CA LEU A 15 5.25 30.27 -0.91
C LEU A 15 5.56 31.76 -1.25
N TYR A 16 6.82 32.06 -1.49
CA TYR A 16 7.22 33.43 -1.79
C TYR A 16 6.61 33.94 -3.09
N LYS A 17 6.68 33.16 -4.17
CA LYS A 17 6.23 33.57 -5.50
C LYS A 17 4.71 33.63 -5.64
N ASN A 18 3.97 32.66 -5.05
CA ASN A 18 2.54 32.52 -5.35
C ASN A 18 1.61 32.88 -4.19
N VAL A 19 2.15 33.02 -2.97
CA VAL A 19 1.34 33.38 -1.78
C VAL A 19 1.70 34.78 -1.28
N LEU A 20 2.98 35.10 -1.24
CA LEU A 20 3.47 36.40 -0.73
C LEU A 20 3.68 37.43 -1.84
N ASP A 21 3.61 37.01 -3.10
CA ASP A 21 3.89 37.83 -4.30
C ASP A 21 5.26 38.54 -4.26
N ILE A 22 6.23 37.88 -3.62
CA ILE A 22 7.61 38.35 -3.51
C ILE A 22 8.47 37.56 -4.48
N HIS A 23 8.99 38.22 -5.51
CA HIS A 23 9.97 37.62 -6.41
C HIS A 23 11.31 37.44 -5.69
N LEU A 24 11.68 36.17 -5.45
CA LEU A 24 13.02 35.82 -4.99
C LEU A 24 13.96 36.06 -6.16
N GLU A 25 14.78 37.11 -6.07
CA GLU A 25 15.85 37.34 -7.05
C GLU A 25 16.77 36.12 -7.18
N ASP A 26 17.45 35.95 -8.33
CA ASP A 26 18.30 34.79 -8.71
C ASP A 26 19.48 34.47 -7.77
N LYS A 27 19.51 35.08 -6.58
CA LYS A 27 20.56 34.91 -5.54
C LYS A 27 20.44 33.63 -4.73
N ILE A 28 19.33 32.88 -4.85
CA ILE A 28 19.20 31.59 -4.18
C ILE A 28 19.83 30.51 -5.05
N THR A 29 21.12 30.26 -4.83
CA THR A 29 21.80 29.10 -5.43
C THR A 29 21.50 27.87 -4.59
N PRO A 30 20.63 26.95 -5.05
CA PRO A 30 20.36 25.74 -4.29
C PRO A 30 21.63 24.92 -4.17
N ALA A 31 21.97 24.48 -2.96
CA ALA A 31 23.05 23.53 -2.74
C ALA A 31 22.75 22.26 -3.56
N ARG A 32 23.40 22.10 -4.70
CA ARG A 32 23.24 20.93 -5.57
C ARG A 32 23.81 19.72 -4.85
N SER A 33 22.95 18.80 -4.46
CA SER A 33 23.40 17.49 -4.00
C SER A 33 24.15 16.78 -5.14
N LYS A 34 25.39 16.40 -4.90
CA LYS A 34 26.27 15.70 -5.86
C LYS A 34 25.87 14.23 -6.12
N ARG A 35 24.69 13.79 -5.71
CA ARG A 35 24.29 12.42 -5.88
C ARG A 35 23.85 12.19 -7.33
N THR A 36 24.71 11.58 -8.12
CA THR A 36 24.39 11.01 -9.43
C THR A 36 23.28 9.97 -9.23
N ALA A 37 22.14 10.14 -9.91
CA ALA A 37 21.11 9.13 -9.92
C ALA A 37 21.67 7.86 -10.59
N SER A 38 21.96 6.84 -9.80
CA SER A 38 22.26 5.52 -10.35
C SER A 38 20.94 4.88 -10.80
N PRO A 39 20.87 4.32 -12.01
CA PRO A 39 19.70 3.56 -12.42
C PRO A 39 19.48 2.39 -11.46
N PRO A 40 18.23 2.05 -11.13
CA PRO A 40 17.95 0.93 -10.25
C PRO A 40 18.47 -0.36 -10.89
N THR A 41 19.12 -1.21 -10.08
CA THR A 41 19.48 -2.57 -10.49
C THR A 41 18.22 -3.40 -10.60
N VAL A 42 17.99 -4.00 -11.76
CA VAL A 42 16.83 -4.88 -12.00
C VAL A 42 17.29 -6.33 -11.86
N MET A 43 16.56 -7.11 -11.07
CA MET A 43 16.82 -8.54 -10.89
C MET A 43 16.43 -9.32 -12.14
N THR A 44 17.21 -10.30 -12.51
CA THR A 44 16.87 -11.27 -13.55
C THR A 44 15.77 -12.22 -13.06
N PRO A 45 15.01 -12.86 -13.97
CA PRO A 45 13.98 -13.84 -13.56
C PRO A 45 14.52 -14.97 -12.67
N SER A 46 15.74 -15.44 -12.91
CA SER A 46 16.39 -16.48 -12.11
C SER A 46 16.74 -15.99 -10.69
N GLU A 47 17.13 -14.74 -10.54
CA GLU A 47 17.37 -14.13 -9.21
C GLU A 47 16.06 -13.95 -8.44
N VAL A 48 14.98 -13.53 -9.11
CA VAL A 48 13.65 -13.44 -8.51
C VAL A 48 13.16 -14.81 -8.04
N GLN A 49 13.34 -15.86 -8.83
CA GLN A 49 12.98 -17.23 -8.43
C GLN A 49 13.75 -17.69 -7.20
N ARG A 50 15.07 -17.46 -7.14
CA ARG A 50 15.90 -17.76 -5.97
C ARG A 50 15.46 -16.97 -4.74
N LEU A 51 15.13 -15.69 -4.91
CA LEU A 51 14.60 -14.86 -3.85
C LEU A 51 13.29 -15.45 -3.27
N PHE A 52 12.35 -15.79 -4.13
CA PHE A 52 11.07 -16.36 -3.69
C PHE A 52 11.24 -17.73 -3.04
N ALA A 53 12.19 -18.54 -3.50
CA ALA A 53 12.50 -19.83 -2.89
C ALA A 53 13.12 -19.70 -1.46
N ALA A 54 13.78 -18.58 -1.17
CA ALA A 54 14.36 -18.27 0.13
C ALA A 54 13.39 -17.56 1.09
N MET A 55 12.20 -17.18 0.62
CA MET A 55 11.19 -16.46 1.42
C MET A 55 10.09 -17.43 1.87
N GLU A 56 9.56 -17.22 3.09
CA GLU A 56 8.49 -18.03 3.65
C GLU A 56 7.33 -17.18 4.20
N GLY A 57 6.17 -17.80 4.36
CA GLY A 57 5.00 -17.24 5.02
C GLY A 57 4.39 -16.01 4.33
N LYS A 58 3.74 -15.14 5.11
CA LYS A 58 3.06 -13.94 4.60
C LYS A 58 3.96 -13.02 3.76
N PRO A 59 5.23 -12.72 4.15
CA PRO A 59 6.11 -11.89 3.32
C PRO A 59 6.38 -12.47 1.93
N ALA A 60 6.53 -13.79 1.82
CA ALA A 60 6.71 -14.46 0.53
C ALA A 60 5.49 -14.27 -0.38
N LEU A 61 4.27 -14.50 0.16
CA LEU A 61 3.04 -14.30 -0.59
C LEU A 61 2.86 -12.84 -1.03
N MET A 62 3.15 -11.88 -0.14
CA MET A 62 3.11 -10.45 -0.47
C MET A 62 4.10 -10.09 -1.59
N ALA A 63 5.35 -10.57 -1.51
CA ALA A 63 6.36 -10.30 -2.51
C ALA A 63 5.99 -10.88 -3.88
N LYS A 64 5.52 -12.14 -3.92
CA LYS A 64 5.01 -12.79 -5.13
C LYS A 64 3.82 -12.03 -5.71
N LEU A 65 2.89 -11.57 -4.85
CA LEU A 65 1.71 -10.81 -5.27
C LEU A 65 2.10 -9.46 -5.87
N ILE A 66 3.00 -8.71 -5.22
CA ILE A 66 3.52 -7.44 -5.73
C ILE A 66 4.20 -7.63 -7.08
N TYR A 67 5.02 -8.65 -7.22
CA TYR A 67 5.74 -8.94 -8.46
C TYR A 67 4.79 -9.32 -9.60
N GLY A 68 3.84 -10.21 -9.32
CA GLY A 68 2.94 -10.74 -10.36
C GLY A 68 1.82 -9.77 -10.78
N SER A 69 1.40 -8.87 -9.86
CA SER A 69 0.31 -7.90 -10.13
C SER A 69 0.81 -6.48 -10.45
N GLY A 70 2.08 -6.18 -10.22
CA GLY A 70 2.64 -4.83 -10.39
C GLY A 70 2.09 -3.79 -9.40
N MET A 71 1.53 -4.22 -8.28
CA MET A 71 1.08 -3.28 -7.24
C MET A 71 2.24 -2.72 -6.42
N ARG A 72 2.04 -1.56 -5.80
CA ARG A 72 3.01 -0.97 -4.88
C ARG A 72 2.95 -1.64 -3.51
N LEU A 73 4.04 -1.58 -2.76
CA LEU A 73 4.10 -2.14 -1.40
C LEU A 73 2.93 -1.68 -0.52
N MET A 74 2.67 -0.38 -0.47
CA MET A 74 1.58 0.15 0.35
C MET A 74 0.19 -0.21 -0.17
N GLU A 75 0.02 -0.46 -1.46
CA GLU A 75 -1.22 -0.97 -2.04
C GLU A 75 -1.45 -2.41 -1.58
N CYS A 76 -0.40 -3.24 -1.56
CA CYS A 76 -0.47 -4.60 -1.04
C CYS A 76 -0.79 -4.65 0.47
N ILE A 77 -0.10 -3.83 1.28
CA ILE A 77 -0.35 -3.77 2.73
C ILE A 77 -1.77 -3.30 3.05
N ARG A 78 -2.32 -2.39 2.23
CA ARG A 78 -3.67 -1.83 2.42
C ARG A 78 -4.78 -2.61 1.70
N LEU A 79 -4.47 -3.79 1.17
CA LEU A 79 -5.43 -4.61 0.45
C LEU A 79 -6.50 -5.15 1.41
N ARG A 80 -7.77 -5.03 1.02
CA ARG A 80 -8.93 -5.53 1.76
C ARG A 80 -9.43 -6.84 1.16
N VAL A 81 -10.10 -7.64 1.97
CA VAL A 81 -10.70 -8.91 1.52
C VAL A 81 -11.66 -8.68 0.34
N GLN A 82 -12.50 -7.64 0.41
CA GLN A 82 -13.45 -7.28 -0.65
C GLN A 82 -12.80 -6.79 -1.95
N ASP A 83 -11.52 -6.47 -1.94
CA ASP A 83 -10.83 -5.96 -3.13
C ASP A 83 -10.29 -7.09 -4.03
N ILE A 84 -10.48 -8.35 -3.64
CA ILE A 84 -10.04 -9.51 -4.41
C ILE A 84 -11.25 -10.21 -5.01
N ASP A 85 -11.31 -10.22 -6.32
CA ASP A 85 -12.32 -10.95 -7.10
C ASP A 85 -11.73 -12.24 -7.68
N PHE A 86 -12.05 -13.35 -7.06
CA PHE A 86 -11.63 -14.66 -7.54
C PHE A 86 -12.40 -15.11 -8.78
N GLY A 87 -13.59 -14.58 -9.04
CA GLY A 87 -14.39 -14.90 -10.22
C GLY A 87 -13.75 -14.38 -11.50
N GLN A 88 -13.31 -13.13 -11.44
CA GLN A 88 -12.68 -12.44 -12.58
C GLN A 88 -11.15 -12.47 -12.54
N ASN A 89 -10.52 -13.00 -11.49
CA ASN A 89 -9.08 -12.94 -11.22
C ASN A 89 -8.54 -11.51 -11.23
N LEU A 90 -9.25 -10.61 -10.56
CA LEU A 90 -8.92 -9.19 -10.46
C LEU A 90 -8.65 -8.78 -9.00
N ILE A 91 -7.83 -7.74 -8.86
CA ILE A 91 -7.58 -7.04 -7.61
C ILE A 91 -7.94 -5.57 -7.83
N PHE A 92 -8.79 -5.02 -6.97
CA PHE A 92 -9.15 -3.60 -6.96
C PHE A 92 -8.18 -2.83 -6.07
N ILE A 93 -7.48 -1.86 -6.63
CA ILE A 93 -6.55 -0.99 -5.91
C ILE A 93 -7.23 0.36 -5.71
N ARG A 94 -7.54 0.68 -4.45
CA ARG A 94 -8.23 1.91 -4.07
C ARG A 94 -7.25 2.99 -3.67
N GLY A 95 -7.52 4.24 -4.06
CA GLY A 95 -6.70 5.39 -3.70
C GLY A 95 -5.23 5.27 -4.12
N GLY A 96 -4.94 4.71 -5.30
CA GLY A 96 -3.60 4.56 -5.83
C GLY A 96 -2.89 5.90 -6.03
N LYS A 97 -1.76 5.92 -6.76
CA LYS A 97 -0.99 7.15 -7.01
C LYS A 97 -1.88 8.23 -7.64
N GLY A 98 -1.98 9.37 -6.96
CA GLY A 98 -2.85 10.48 -7.39
C GLY A 98 -4.32 10.29 -7.01
N GLY A 99 -4.65 9.40 -6.05
CA GLY A 99 -6.01 9.18 -5.57
C GLY A 99 -6.91 8.40 -6.53
N LYS A 100 -6.34 7.80 -7.60
CA LYS A 100 -7.13 7.09 -8.62
C LYS A 100 -7.21 5.61 -8.30
N ASP A 101 -8.43 5.07 -8.40
CA ASP A 101 -8.68 3.64 -8.33
C ASP A 101 -8.27 2.96 -9.65
N ARG A 102 -7.81 1.72 -9.56
CA ARG A 102 -7.49 0.88 -10.72
C ARG A 102 -7.68 -0.58 -10.38
N THR A 103 -7.80 -1.40 -11.41
CA THR A 103 -7.73 -2.86 -11.28
C THR A 103 -6.38 -3.37 -11.75
N THR A 104 -5.99 -4.53 -11.21
CA THR A 104 -4.87 -5.31 -11.69
C THR A 104 -5.20 -6.79 -11.62
N ILE A 105 -4.38 -7.63 -12.21
CA ILE A 105 -4.61 -9.07 -12.24
C ILE A 105 -4.26 -9.73 -10.91
N LEU A 106 -5.05 -10.71 -10.50
CA LEU A 106 -4.65 -11.71 -9.50
C LEU A 106 -3.88 -12.82 -10.24
N PRO A 107 -2.56 -12.99 -9.97
CA PRO A 107 -1.79 -14.02 -10.65
C PRO A 107 -2.40 -15.40 -10.39
N GLN A 108 -2.65 -16.17 -11.46
CA GLN A 108 -3.37 -17.44 -11.37
C GLN A 108 -2.64 -18.47 -10.48
N ASN A 109 -1.31 -18.48 -10.51
CA ASN A 109 -0.47 -19.34 -9.67
C ASN A 109 -0.51 -18.99 -8.18
N LEU A 110 -1.02 -17.82 -7.81
CA LEU A 110 -1.18 -17.39 -6.41
C LEU A 110 -2.62 -17.53 -5.89
N ARG A 111 -3.56 -17.91 -6.76
CA ARG A 111 -4.98 -17.96 -6.42
C ARG A 111 -5.25 -18.81 -5.17
N ASP A 112 -4.70 -20.01 -5.10
CA ASP A 112 -4.94 -20.92 -3.98
C ASP A 112 -4.26 -20.46 -2.69
N GLU A 113 -3.04 -19.87 -2.79
CA GLU A 113 -2.37 -19.28 -1.64
C GLU A 113 -3.15 -18.06 -1.10
N MET A 114 -3.67 -17.22 -1.99
CA MET A 114 -4.50 -16.07 -1.63
C MET A 114 -5.84 -16.49 -1.01
N PHE A 115 -6.47 -17.55 -1.55
CA PHE A 115 -7.70 -18.07 -0.99
C PHE A 115 -7.47 -18.57 0.44
N ARG A 116 -6.42 -19.37 0.69
CA ARG A 116 -6.05 -19.82 2.04
C ARG A 116 -5.75 -18.66 2.98
N GLN A 117 -5.06 -17.62 2.49
CA GLN A 117 -4.78 -16.43 3.28
C GLN A 117 -6.07 -15.71 3.70
N ILE A 118 -7.05 -15.57 2.80
CA ILE A 118 -8.34 -14.94 3.10
C ILE A 118 -9.14 -15.79 4.10
N GLU A 119 -9.18 -17.10 3.97
CA GLU A 119 -9.84 -17.98 4.94
C GLU A 119 -9.21 -17.88 6.33
N ALA A 120 -7.88 -17.78 6.41
CA ALA A 120 -7.18 -17.53 7.67
C ALA A 120 -7.56 -16.16 8.27
N VAL A 121 -7.72 -15.13 7.44
CA VAL A 121 -8.18 -13.80 7.90
C VAL A 121 -9.62 -13.85 8.39
N LYS A 122 -10.51 -14.57 7.72
CA LYS A 122 -11.91 -14.76 8.16
C LYS A 122 -11.97 -15.44 9.53
N SER A 123 -11.18 -16.49 9.73
CA SER A 123 -11.10 -17.20 11.00
C SER A 123 -10.54 -16.32 12.11
N LEU A 124 -9.47 -15.57 11.83
CA LEU A 124 -8.92 -14.59 12.78
C LEU A 124 -9.95 -13.53 13.16
N HIS A 125 -10.63 -12.98 12.17
CA HIS A 125 -11.66 -11.95 12.38
C HIS A 125 -12.84 -12.47 13.21
N HIS A 126 -13.26 -13.71 13.00
CA HIS A 126 -14.30 -14.35 13.80
C HIS A 126 -13.90 -14.41 15.28
N ASN A 127 -12.69 -14.89 15.57
CA ASN A 127 -12.18 -14.93 16.94
C ASN A 127 -12.05 -13.52 17.55
N ASP A 128 -11.58 -12.54 16.77
CA ASP A 128 -11.49 -11.15 17.22
C ASP A 128 -12.87 -10.58 17.58
N LEU A 129 -13.93 -10.92 16.81
CA LEU A 129 -15.30 -10.50 17.11
C LEU A 129 -15.84 -11.12 18.41
N GLU A 130 -15.54 -12.38 18.68
CA GLU A 130 -15.92 -13.07 19.93
C GLU A 130 -15.25 -12.44 21.16
N GLU A 131 -14.00 -11.96 20.99
CA GLU A 131 -13.27 -11.26 22.04
C GLU A 131 -13.62 -9.76 22.15
N GLY A 132 -14.57 -9.25 21.36
CA GLY A 132 -15.02 -7.86 21.37
C GLY A 132 -14.19 -6.90 20.51
N PHE A 133 -13.24 -7.42 19.75
CA PHE A 133 -12.40 -6.67 18.79
C PHE A 133 -12.96 -6.78 17.36
N GLY A 134 -12.09 -6.67 16.36
CA GLY A 134 -12.46 -6.88 14.95
C GLY A 134 -12.84 -5.61 14.21
N ASP A 135 -12.77 -4.44 14.84
CA ASP A 135 -12.93 -3.17 14.15
C ASP A 135 -11.68 -2.79 13.36
N VAL A 136 -11.89 -2.33 12.12
CA VAL A 136 -10.81 -1.80 11.27
C VAL A 136 -11.15 -0.39 10.81
N TYR A 137 -10.11 0.40 10.58
CA TYR A 137 -10.29 1.73 10.00
C TYR A 137 -11.01 1.66 8.64
N ILE A 138 -12.03 2.49 8.49
CA ILE A 138 -12.69 2.78 7.21
C ILE A 138 -12.76 4.29 7.01
N PRO A 139 -12.81 4.80 5.77
CA PRO A 139 -12.94 6.23 5.52
C PRO A 139 -14.16 6.84 6.21
N GLU A 140 -14.03 8.02 6.82
CA GLU A 140 -15.07 8.65 7.65
C GLU A 140 -16.44 8.78 6.94
N ALA A 141 -16.43 9.13 5.64
CA ALA A 141 -17.68 9.22 4.87
C ALA A 141 -18.40 7.88 4.78
N LEU A 142 -17.64 6.76 4.68
CA LEU A 142 -18.20 5.41 4.67
C LEU A 142 -18.60 4.97 6.07
N ALA A 143 -17.86 5.34 7.10
CA ALA A 143 -18.22 5.04 8.49
C ALA A 143 -19.56 5.66 8.86
N ARG A 144 -19.81 6.91 8.43
CA ARG A 144 -21.12 7.58 8.64
C ARG A 144 -22.26 6.90 7.88
N LYS A 145 -22.00 6.48 6.64
CA LYS A 145 -23.01 5.84 5.78
C LYS A 145 -23.28 4.38 6.20
N TYR A 146 -22.26 3.68 6.63
CA TYR A 146 -22.31 2.25 6.99
C TYR A 146 -21.64 2.01 8.35
N PRO A 147 -22.31 2.31 9.49
CA PRO A 147 -21.70 2.26 10.82
C PRO A 147 -21.14 0.89 11.24
N LYS A 148 -21.66 -0.19 10.65
CA LYS A 148 -21.23 -1.57 10.94
C LYS A 148 -20.15 -2.08 9.99
N ALA A 149 -19.74 -1.30 9.00
CA ALA A 149 -18.81 -1.75 7.97
C ALA A 149 -17.40 -2.05 8.54
N SER A 150 -16.95 -1.31 9.58
CA SER A 150 -15.66 -1.55 10.25
C SER A 150 -15.51 -2.99 10.78
N ARG A 151 -16.63 -3.62 11.16
CA ARG A 151 -16.68 -5.00 11.67
C ARG A 151 -17.05 -6.04 10.61
N SER A 152 -17.21 -5.66 9.36
CA SER A 152 -17.50 -6.62 8.31
C SER A 152 -16.22 -7.26 7.77
N THR A 153 -16.29 -8.55 7.45
CA THR A 153 -15.17 -9.34 6.94
C THR A 153 -14.58 -8.75 5.65
N GLY A 154 -15.41 -8.18 4.78
CA GLY A 154 -14.96 -7.57 3.53
C GLY A 154 -13.98 -6.42 3.75
N TRP A 155 -14.09 -5.68 4.84
CA TRP A 155 -13.22 -4.56 5.17
C TRP A 155 -11.94 -4.96 5.91
N GLN A 156 -11.80 -6.22 6.32
CA GLN A 156 -10.58 -6.69 6.98
C GLN A 156 -9.38 -6.64 6.03
N TRP A 157 -8.19 -6.42 6.60
CA TRP A 157 -6.95 -6.44 5.84
C TRP A 157 -6.61 -7.86 5.41
N VAL A 158 -6.17 -8.06 4.16
CA VAL A 158 -5.69 -9.37 3.68
C VAL A 158 -4.41 -9.80 4.40
N PHE A 159 -3.58 -8.84 4.78
CA PHE A 159 -2.33 -9.08 5.48
C PHE A 159 -2.31 -8.38 6.84
N PRO A 160 -3.12 -8.83 7.82
CA PRO A 160 -3.14 -8.21 9.13
C PRO A 160 -1.80 -8.40 9.86
N ALA A 161 -1.48 -7.44 10.74
CA ALA A 161 -0.34 -7.56 11.64
C ALA A 161 -0.49 -8.78 12.57
N LYS A 162 0.63 -9.30 13.08
CA LYS A 162 0.64 -10.43 14.02
C LYS A 162 0.06 -10.04 15.38
N LEU A 163 0.31 -8.80 15.80
CA LEU A 163 -0.16 -8.27 17.07
C LEU A 163 -1.28 -7.25 16.82
N ARG A 164 -2.26 -7.24 17.71
CA ARG A 164 -3.28 -6.20 17.74
C ARG A 164 -2.64 -4.86 18.11
N SER A 165 -3.08 -3.78 17.48
CA SER A 165 -2.66 -2.43 17.80
C SER A 165 -3.88 -1.51 17.82
N VAL A 166 -3.82 -0.47 18.65
CA VAL A 166 -4.81 0.60 18.63
C VAL A 166 -4.49 1.52 17.44
N ASP A 167 -5.50 1.92 16.66
CA ASP A 167 -5.34 2.92 15.61
C ASP A 167 -4.97 4.26 16.29
N PRO A 168 -3.85 4.89 15.92
CA PRO A 168 -3.41 6.14 16.55
C PRO A 168 -4.23 7.36 16.12
N ARG A 169 -5.20 7.20 15.22
CA ARG A 169 -6.05 8.28 14.68
C ARG A 169 -7.36 8.43 15.42
#